data_62d21dd4092967bc3bcee7b1b787316b
#
_entry.id   62d21dd4092967bc3bcee7b1b787316b
#
_cell.length_a   1.000
_cell.length_b   1.000
_cell.length_c   1.000
_cell.angle_alpha   90.00
_cell.angle_beta   90.00
_cell.angle_gamma   90.00
#
_symmetry.space_group_name_H-M   'P 1'
#
loop_
_entity.id
_entity.type
_entity.pdbx_description
1 polymer ?
#
loop_
_entity_poly.entity_id
_entity_poly.type
_entity_poly.pdbx_seq_one_letter_code
_entity_poly.pdbx_strand_id
1 'polypeptide(L)'
;MRKLLSRFRYQIAIFLAVLGPGFITAVVDNDSGGIYTYSAAGAKYGYLPLWTLLPITVVLIITQEMCSRMGAVTGKGLSDLIREEFGLRITFLMMILLVLANFTNVVAEFAGIASSLELFHISRYISVPLSAIGVWFLVVKGNYRSVEKIFLFACVFYVTYIVSGFLVQPDWKEAAIYSVKPVLLLDGGYIYMLIGMVGTTIAPWMQFYLQSAVVEKGVSAKEYAASRVEVIVGCIMTDVIAFFIVVACAGAIYRIAPRDITDAKEAALALKPFGQYAFLLFSAGLFNASIFAACILPLSTAYSVCEGLGFESGVNRRIREAPIFYFLYTLLIVAGAGTVLLPHFPLVKMILLSQVLNGVLLPFVLIFMVILINKADLMGEWVNPRWFNFTTWVTVVIMIGLTLALVGISVRGMP
;
A
#
# COMPACT_ATOMS: atom_id res chain seq x y z
N MET A 1 14.04 21.27 -31.16
CA MET A 1 14.47 20.29 -30.17
C MET A 1 14.72 20.91 -28.78
N ARG A 2 15.56 21.95 -28.59
CA ARG A 2 15.79 22.61 -27.26
C ARG A 2 14.53 23.18 -26.61
N LYS A 3 13.60 23.82 -27.31
CA LYS A 3 12.34 24.36 -26.77
C LYS A 3 11.34 23.25 -26.34
N LEU A 4 11.31 22.10 -27.00
CA LEU A 4 10.51 20.94 -26.62
C LEU A 4 11.07 20.29 -25.33
N LEU A 5 12.39 20.14 -25.26
CA LEU A 5 13.09 19.62 -24.06
C LEU A 5 12.93 20.55 -22.85
N SER A 6 12.98 21.88 -23.04
CA SER A 6 12.75 22.82 -21.94
C SER A 6 11.31 22.82 -21.46
N ARG A 7 10.33 22.68 -22.38
CA ARG A 7 8.90 22.56 -22.02
C ARG A 7 8.60 21.26 -21.30
N PHE A 8 9.19 20.15 -21.75
CA PHE A 8 9.08 18.85 -21.11
C PHE A 8 9.74 18.84 -19.71
N ARG A 9 10.94 19.41 -19.57
CA ARG A 9 11.60 19.59 -18.26
C ARG A 9 10.79 20.47 -17.32
N TYR A 10 10.17 21.54 -17.83
CA TYR A 10 9.32 22.43 -17.05
C TYR A 10 8.03 21.70 -16.59
N GLN A 11 7.40 20.92 -17.47
CA GLN A 11 6.23 20.11 -17.13
C GLN A 11 6.56 19.02 -16.11
N ILE A 12 7.71 18.34 -16.26
CA ILE A 12 8.20 17.38 -15.25
C ILE A 12 8.50 18.10 -13.93
N ALA A 13 9.11 19.27 -13.95
CA ALA A 13 9.39 20.02 -12.72
C ALA A 13 8.11 20.47 -12.01
N ILE A 14 7.07 20.91 -12.74
CA ILE A 14 5.75 21.20 -12.20
C ILE A 14 5.11 19.92 -11.64
N PHE A 15 5.12 18.82 -12.38
CA PHE A 15 4.60 17.53 -11.92
C PHE A 15 5.28 17.08 -10.65
N LEU A 16 6.62 17.11 -10.60
CA LEU A 16 7.40 16.79 -9.39
C LEU A 16 7.19 17.78 -8.22
N ALA A 17 6.84 19.01 -8.50
CA ALA A 17 6.55 20.03 -7.48
C ALA A 17 5.12 19.88 -6.90
N VAL A 18 4.21 19.28 -7.67
CA VAL A 18 2.82 19.01 -7.30
C VAL A 18 2.69 17.64 -6.59
N LEU A 19 3.71 16.76 -6.70
CA LEU A 19 3.72 15.48 -5.99
C LEU A 19 3.72 15.70 -4.48
N GLY A 20 2.64 15.37 -3.86
CA GLY A 20 2.45 15.53 -2.42
C GLY A 20 2.07 14.21 -1.73
N PRO A 21 1.60 14.29 -0.47
CA PRO A 21 1.33 13.11 0.35
C PRO A 21 0.40 12.09 -0.27
N GLY A 22 -0.62 12.53 -1.02
CA GLY A 22 -1.59 11.64 -1.65
C GLY A 22 -0.99 10.79 -2.76
N PHE A 23 -0.17 11.40 -3.62
CA PHE A 23 0.52 10.66 -4.68
C PHE A 23 1.54 9.68 -4.12
N ILE A 24 2.30 10.11 -3.11
CA ILE A 24 3.30 9.27 -2.45
C ILE A 24 2.65 8.06 -1.80
N THR A 25 1.58 8.28 -1.03
CA THR A 25 0.84 7.21 -0.36
C THR A 25 0.31 6.20 -1.38
N ALA A 26 -0.24 6.68 -2.50
CA ALA A 26 -0.75 5.82 -3.55
C ALA A 26 0.35 5.04 -4.30
N VAL A 27 1.52 5.64 -4.53
CA VAL A 27 2.63 4.94 -5.20
C VAL A 27 3.26 3.88 -4.32
N VAL A 28 3.31 4.11 -2.99
CA VAL A 28 3.82 3.12 -2.01
C VAL A 28 2.92 1.90 -1.93
N ASP A 29 1.67 1.99 -2.35
CA ASP A 29 0.71 0.90 -2.42
C ASP A 29 1.18 -0.28 -3.30
N ASN A 30 1.96 -0.01 -4.34
CA ASN A 30 2.63 -1.04 -5.14
C ASN A 30 3.96 -1.49 -4.50
N ASP A 31 3.96 -1.68 -3.19
CA ASP A 31 5.06 -2.23 -2.40
C ASP A 31 5.28 -3.74 -2.64
N SER A 32 6.04 -4.39 -1.78
CA SER A 32 6.22 -5.85 -1.87
C SER A 32 4.90 -6.60 -1.76
N GLY A 33 3.99 -6.13 -0.89
CA GLY A 33 2.66 -6.69 -0.69
C GLY A 33 1.82 -6.61 -1.95
N GLY A 34 1.76 -5.43 -2.58
CA GLY A 34 1.06 -5.20 -3.84
C GLY A 34 1.61 -6.06 -4.97
N ILE A 35 2.92 -5.99 -5.23
CA ILE A 35 3.58 -6.75 -6.30
C ILE A 35 3.29 -8.25 -6.16
N TYR A 36 3.47 -8.84 -4.97
CA TYR A 36 3.23 -10.27 -4.78
C TYR A 36 1.76 -10.65 -4.82
N THR A 37 0.86 -9.83 -4.25
CA THR A 37 -0.58 -10.13 -4.23
C THR A 37 -1.16 -10.12 -5.64
N TYR A 38 -0.88 -9.10 -6.44
CA TYR A 38 -1.36 -9.03 -7.82
C TYR A 38 -0.69 -10.08 -8.71
N SER A 39 0.59 -10.38 -8.47
CA SER A 39 1.28 -11.45 -9.19
C SER A 39 0.67 -12.81 -8.87
N ALA A 40 0.39 -13.12 -7.62
CA ALA A 40 -0.24 -14.36 -7.19
C ALA A 40 -1.68 -14.48 -7.73
N ALA A 41 -2.44 -13.38 -7.71
CA ALA A 41 -3.78 -13.34 -8.29
C ALA A 41 -3.77 -13.69 -9.79
N GLY A 42 -2.90 -13.04 -10.56
CA GLY A 42 -2.75 -13.29 -11.99
C GLY A 42 -2.20 -14.67 -12.31
N ALA A 43 -1.22 -15.19 -11.54
CA ALA A 43 -0.59 -16.48 -11.76
C ALA A 43 -1.51 -17.67 -11.43
N LYS A 44 -2.39 -17.55 -10.45
CA LYS A 44 -3.28 -18.62 -9.99
C LYS A 44 -4.65 -18.58 -10.62
N TYR A 45 -5.23 -17.39 -10.78
CA TYR A 45 -6.61 -17.19 -11.20
C TYR A 45 -6.76 -16.51 -12.57
N GLY A 46 -5.66 -16.17 -13.23
CA GLY A 46 -5.67 -15.49 -14.52
C GLY A 46 -6.35 -14.14 -14.46
N TYR A 47 -7.32 -13.90 -15.35
CA TYR A 47 -8.07 -12.64 -15.41
C TYR A 47 -9.26 -12.59 -14.46
N LEU A 48 -9.66 -13.71 -13.83
CA LEU A 48 -10.85 -13.78 -12.98
C LEU A 48 -10.94 -12.69 -11.91
N PRO A 49 -9.86 -12.27 -11.22
CA PRO A 49 -9.94 -11.25 -10.18
C PRO A 49 -9.93 -9.81 -10.69
N LEU A 50 -9.75 -9.56 -12.01
CA LEU A 50 -9.63 -8.18 -12.55
C LEU A 50 -10.83 -7.28 -12.25
N TRP A 51 -12.04 -7.85 -12.18
CA TRP A 51 -13.25 -7.07 -11.88
C TRP A 51 -13.18 -6.34 -10.54
N THR A 52 -12.37 -6.83 -9.60
CA THR A 52 -12.25 -6.22 -8.28
C THR A 52 -11.53 -4.87 -8.33
N LEU A 53 -10.63 -4.65 -9.29
CA LEU A 53 -9.84 -3.43 -9.36
C LEU A 53 -10.72 -2.19 -9.59
N LEU A 54 -11.75 -2.27 -10.43
CA LEU A 54 -12.63 -1.11 -10.66
C LEU A 54 -13.34 -0.62 -9.38
N PRO A 55 -14.09 -1.46 -8.63
CA PRO A 55 -14.68 -1.03 -7.38
C PRO A 55 -13.63 -0.67 -6.32
N ILE A 56 -12.49 -1.36 -6.27
CA ILE A 56 -11.39 -1.04 -5.34
C ILE A 56 -10.84 0.36 -5.64
N THR A 57 -10.60 0.73 -6.90
CA THR A 57 -10.16 2.09 -7.29
C THR A 57 -11.13 3.16 -6.79
N VAL A 58 -12.44 2.95 -6.97
CA VAL A 58 -13.45 3.91 -6.49
C VAL A 58 -13.40 4.06 -4.97
N VAL A 59 -13.29 2.96 -4.24
CA VAL A 59 -13.19 2.97 -2.78
C VAL A 59 -11.88 3.60 -2.32
N LEU A 60 -10.77 3.29 -2.98
CA LEU A 60 -9.45 3.87 -2.70
C LEU A 60 -9.49 5.40 -2.84
N ILE A 61 -10.04 5.90 -3.96
CA ILE A 61 -10.20 7.35 -4.19
C ILE A 61 -11.04 7.98 -3.07
N ILE A 62 -12.18 7.37 -2.72
CA ILE A 62 -13.06 7.89 -1.67
C ILE A 62 -12.36 7.93 -0.32
N THR A 63 -11.69 6.84 0.07
CA THR A 63 -11.03 6.74 1.38
C THR A 63 -9.84 7.67 1.50
N GLN A 64 -8.99 7.75 0.48
CA GLN A 64 -7.85 8.65 0.47
C GLN A 64 -8.29 10.13 0.42
N GLU A 65 -9.34 10.44 -0.33
CA GLU A 65 -9.94 11.78 -0.38
C GLU A 65 -10.51 12.18 0.98
N MET A 66 -11.22 11.28 1.67
CA MET A 66 -11.72 11.53 3.02
C MET A 66 -10.59 11.87 4.00
N CYS A 67 -9.48 11.14 3.96
CA CYS A 67 -8.30 11.41 4.81
C CYS A 67 -7.69 12.77 4.49
N SER A 68 -7.46 13.06 3.22
CA SER A 68 -6.90 14.35 2.79
C SER A 68 -7.81 15.51 3.21
N ARG A 69 -9.11 15.37 3.06
CA ARG A 69 -10.12 16.38 3.45
C ARG A 69 -10.17 16.56 4.96
N MET A 70 -10.24 15.48 5.75
CA MET A 70 -10.22 15.57 7.21
C MET A 70 -8.95 16.25 7.70
N GLY A 71 -7.78 15.85 7.19
CA GLY A 71 -6.50 16.48 7.56
C GLY A 71 -6.45 17.98 7.23
N ALA A 72 -6.88 18.36 6.00
CA ALA A 72 -6.87 19.76 5.56
C ALA A 72 -7.87 20.66 6.30
N VAL A 73 -9.02 20.13 6.72
CA VAL A 73 -10.07 20.88 7.40
C VAL A 73 -9.82 20.98 8.89
N THR A 74 -9.42 19.86 9.53
CA THR A 74 -9.28 19.80 10.99
C THR A 74 -7.89 20.16 11.48
N GLY A 75 -6.86 20.03 10.64
CA GLY A 75 -5.47 20.18 11.05
C GLY A 75 -4.99 19.08 12.01
N LYS A 76 -5.68 17.93 12.07
CA LYS A 76 -5.41 16.84 13.00
C LYS A 76 -5.26 15.51 12.27
N GLY A 77 -4.42 14.63 12.83
CA GLY A 77 -4.28 13.25 12.37
C GLY A 77 -5.53 12.40 12.66
N LEU A 78 -5.68 11.27 11.95
CA LEU A 78 -6.83 10.38 12.14
C LEU A 78 -6.88 9.81 13.56
N SER A 79 -5.73 9.47 14.12
CA SER A 79 -5.62 8.96 15.49
C SER A 79 -6.02 9.99 16.54
N ASP A 80 -5.66 11.27 16.32
CA ASP A 80 -6.08 12.38 17.20
C ASP A 80 -7.60 12.50 17.21
N LEU A 81 -8.24 12.48 16.01
CA LEU A 81 -9.68 12.57 15.89
C LEU A 81 -10.38 11.39 16.56
N ILE A 82 -9.86 10.17 16.39
CA ILE A 82 -10.39 8.99 17.08
C ILE A 82 -10.29 9.17 18.60
N ARG A 83 -9.17 9.67 19.12
CA ARG A 83 -8.98 9.90 20.54
C ARG A 83 -9.95 10.95 21.10
N GLU A 84 -10.12 12.05 20.41
CA GLU A 84 -10.99 13.15 20.87
C GLU A 84 -12.45 12.73 20.88
N GLU A 85 -12.90 11.96 19.89
CA GLU A 85 -14.29 11.64 19.68
C GLU A 85 -14.78 10.35 20.33
N PHE A 86 -13.90 9.34 20.46
CA PHE A 86 -14.26 8.04 21.00
C PHE A 86 -13.54 7.71 22.33
N GLY A 87 -12.61 8.56 22.72
CA GLY A 87 -11.87 8.42 23.99
C GLY A 87 -10.72 7.43 23.95
N LEU A 88 -9.88 7.50 24.97
CA LEU A 88 -8.57 6.83 25.02
C LEU A 88 -8.67 5.28 24.92
N ARG A 89 -9.73 4.66 25.49
CA ARG A 89 -9.86 3.19 25.50
C ARG A 89 -10.02 2.61 24.09
N ILE A 90 -10.88 3.24 23.29
CA ILE A 90 -11.14 2.80 21.91
C ILE A 90 -9.90 3.09 21.04
N THR A 91 -9.29 4.26 21.22
CA THR A 91 -8.04 4.63 20.53
C THR A 91 -6.93 3.63 20.84
N PHE A 92 -6.74 3.26 22.10
CA PHE A 92 -5.72 2.29 22.50
C PHE A 92 -5.91 0.93 21.84
N LEU A 93 -7.16 0.42 21.80
CA LEU A 93 -7.48 -0.83 21.11
C LEU A 93 -7.17 -0.73 19.60
N MET A 94 -7.61 0.36 18.97
CA MET A 94 -7.33 0.60 17.54
C MET A 94 -5.83 0.70 17.26
N MET A 95 -5.06 1.36 18.13
CA MET A 95 -3.60 1.46 17.97
C MET A 95 -2.93 0.09 18.10
N ILE A 96 -3.37 -0.77 19.02
CA ILE A 96 -2.84 -2.14 19.12
C ILE A 96 -3.09 -2.90 17.81
N LEU A 97 -4.32 -2.88 17.29
CA LEU A 97 -4.68 -3.58 16.05
C LEU A 97 -3.88 -3.03 14.86
N LEU A 98 -3.74 -1.70 14.78
CA LEU A 98 -2.97 -1.05 13.73
C LEU A 98 -1.48 -1.39 13.81
N VAL A 99 -0.89 -1.36 15.01
CA VAL A 99 0.52 -1.72 15.23
C VAL A 99 0.79 -3.16 14.83
N LEU A 100 -0.11 -4.09 15.17
CA LEU A 100 0.02 -5.51 14.79
C LEU A 100 -0.04 -5.68 13.27
N ALA A 101 -1.01 -5.06 12.59
CA ALA A 101 -1.12 -5.12 11.14
C ALA A 101 0.10 -4.46 10.47
N ASN A 102 0.47 -3.26 10.90
CA ASN A 102 1.61 -2.54 10.32
C ASN A 102 2.94 -3.25 10.59
N PHE A 103 3.09 -3.91 11.74
CA PHE A 103 4.25 -4.75 12.00
C PHE A 103 4.38 -5.86 10.96
N THR A 104 3.28 -6.54 10.61
CA THR A 104 3.32 -7.56 9.55
C THR A 104 3.65 -6.98 8.19
N ASN A 105 3.22 -5.75 7.89
CA ASN A 105 3.60 -5.03 6.67
C ASN A 105 5.10 -4.69 6.67
N VAL A 106 5.66 -4.21 7.78
CA VAL A 106 7.10 -3.96 7.89
C VAL A 106 7.91 -5.24 7.68
N VAL A 107 7.44 -6.37 8.25
CA VAL A 107 8.04 -7.69 7.98
C VAL A 107 7.94 -8.04 6.49
N ALA A 108 6.80 -7.76 5.84
CA ALA A 108 6.60 -7.99 4.41
C ALA A 108 7.60 -7.19 3.56
N GLU A 109 7.90 -5.93 3.91
CA GLU A 109 8.86 -5.13 3.17
C GLU A 109 10.29 -5.67 3.30
N PHE A 110 10.71 -6.05 4.51
CA PHE A 110 12.02 -6.70 4.67
C PHE A 110 12.07 -8.07 4.01
N ALA A 111 10.96 -8.80 3.93
CA ALA A 111 10.86 -10.02 3.15
C ALA A 111 10.96 -9.74 1.64
N GLY A 112 10.36 -8.65 1.15
CA GLY A 112 10.51 -8.18 -0.23
C GLY A 112 11.96 -7.81 -0.57
N ILE A 113 12.67 -7.10 0.31
CA ILE A 113 14.10 -6.81 0.19
C ILE A 113 14.91 -8.11 0.12
N ALA A 114 14.66 -9.05 1.05
CA ALA A 114 15.35 -10.34 1.06
C ALA A 114 15.13 -11.09 -0.25
N SER A 115 13.87 -11.27 -0.66
CA SER A 115 13.52 -12.05 -1.84
C SER A 115 14.03 -11.43 -3.14
N SER A 116 14.09 -10.09 -3.23
CA SER A 116 14.64 -9.39 -4.40
C SER A 116 16.14 -9.65 -4.58
N LEU A 117 16.91 -9.63 -3.50
CA LEU A 117 18.36 -9.80 -3.54
C LEU A 117 18.80 -11.27 -3.52
N GLU A 118 17.96 -12.19 -3.01
CA GLU A 118 18.19 -13.65 -3.13
C GLU A 118 18.17 -14.12 -4.60
N LEU A 119 17.52 -13.37 -5.52
CA LEU A 119 17.64 -13.63 -6.97
C LEU A 119 19.06 -13.54 -7.51
N PHE A 120 19.93 -12.75 -6.84
CA PHE A 120 21.34 -12.59 -7.16
C PHE A 120 22.24 -13.36 -6.18
N HIS A 121 21.70 -14.35 -5.45
CA HIS A 121 22.41 -15.13 -4.45
C HIS A 121 23.01 -14.32 -3.29
N ILE A 122 22.46 -13.11 -3.03
CA ILE A 122 22.83 -12.32 -1.86
C ILE A 122 21.99 -12.81 -0.68
N SER A 123 22.66 -13.32 0.33
CA SER A 123 21.99 -13.86 1.52
C SER A 123 21.19 -12.81 2.26
N ARG A 124 19.98 -13.17 2.73
CA ARG A 124 19.13 -12.32 3.58
C ARG A 124 19.85 -11.87 4.85
N TYR A 125 20.78 -12.65 5.37
CA TYR A 125 21.57 -12.30 6.56
C TYR A 125 22.52 -11.12 6.33
N ILE A 126 22.77 -10.74 5.08
CA ILE A 126 23.55 -9.55 4.69
C ILE A 126 22.60 -8.45 4.22
N SER A 127 21.70 -8.77 3.29
CA SER A 127 20.84 -7.79 2.64
C SER A 127 19.87 -7.09 3.60
N VAL A 128 19.24 -7.84 4.50
CA VAL A 128 18.23 -7.29 5.43
C VAL A 128 18.85 -6.37 6.48
N PRO A 129 19.93 -6.73 7.21
CA PRO A 129 20.57 -5.82 8.15
C PRO A 129 21.12 -4.55 7.50
N LEU A 130 21.77 -4.65 6.34
CA LEU A 130 22.29 -3.49 5.63
C LEU A 130 21.15 -2.55 5.20
N SER A 131 20.06 -3.11 4.68
CA SER A 131 18.88 -2.33 4.30
C SER A 131 18.18 -1.69 5.49
N ALA A 132 18.07 -2.41 6.63
CA ALA A 132 17.49 -1.85 7.85
C ALA A 132 18.29 -0.66 8.38
N ILE A 133 19.63 -0.77 8.38
CA ILE A 133 20.52 0.33 8.73
C ILE A 133 20.35 1.49 7.74
N GLY A 134 20.32 1.21 6.43
CA GLY A 134 20.12 2.19 5.37
C GLY A 134 18.79 2.95 5.53
N VAL A 135 17.68 2.23 5.71
CA VAL A 135 16.33 2.78 5.95
C VAL A 135 16.34 3.69 7.18
N TRP A 136 16.93 3.22 8.28
CA TRP A 136 17.02 4.01 9.51
C TRP A 136 17.81 5.31 9.31
N PHE A 137 18.98 5.24 8.68
CA PHE A 137 19.80 6.41 8.39
C PHE A 137 19.13 7.40 7.45
N LEU A 138 18.44 6.90 6.42
CA LEU A 138 17.72 7.73 5.45
C LEU A 138 16.65 8.61 6.13
N VAL A 139 15.93 8.06 7.09
CA VAL A 139 14.83 8.78 7.75
C VAL A 139 15.32 9.59 8.94
N VAL A 140 16.19 9.02 9.80
CA VAL A 140 16.59 9.65 11.08
C VAL A 140 17.70 10.69 10.91
N LYS A 141 18.58 10.51 9.93
CA LYS A 141 19.75 11.38 9.69
C LYS A 141 19.74 12.07 8.33
N GLY A 142 19.01 11.52 7.37
CA GLY A 142 18.96 12.03 6.00
C GLY A 142 17.97 13.18 5.81
N ASN A 143 18.02 13.77 4.62
CA ASN A 143 16.96 14.65 4.15
C ASN A 143 15.89 13.78 3.47
N TYR A 144 14.89 13.34 4.25
CA TYR A 144 13.80 12.49 3.81
C TYR A 144 13.15 12.98 2.50
N ARG A 145 12.90 14.29 2.36
CA ARG A 145 12.29 14.87 1.15
C ARG A 145 13.11 14.67 -0.12
N SER A 146 14.46 14.63 -0.03
CA SER A 146 15.32 14.39 -1.20
C SER A 146 15.35 12.91 -1.55
N VAL A 147 15.37 12.06 -0.56
CA VAL A 147 15.34 10.60 -0.72
C VAL A 147 14.03 10.14 -1.32
N GLU A 148 12.91 10.68 -0.84
CA GLU A 148 11.56 10.45 -1.37
C GLU A 148 11.46 10.72 -2.88
N LYS A 149 12.06 11.80 -3.38
CA LYS A 149 12.10 12.11 -4.82
C LYS A 149 12.88 11.07 -5.63
N ILE A 150 13.95 10.51 -5.06
CA ILE A 150 14.74 9.46 -5.71
C ILE A 150 13.90 8.19 -5.82
N PHE A 151 13.21 7.79 -4.74
CA PHE A 151 12.33 6.62 -4.76
C PHE A 151 11.15 6.79 -5.71
N LEU A 152 10.51 7.96 -5.74
CA LEU A 152 9.46 8.26 -6.69
C LEU A 152 9.96 8.17 -8.14
N PHE A 153 11.16 8.68 -8.43
CA PHE A 153 11.74 8.54 -9.76
C PHE A 153 12.01 7.07 -10.11
N ALA A 154 12.49 6.28 -9.14
CA ALA A 154 12.73 4.87 -9.34
C ALA A 154 11.44 4.04 -9.51
N CYS A 155 10.26 4.58 -9.17
CA CYS A 155 8.97 3.96 -9.50
C CYS A 155 8.72 3.83 -11.01
N VAL A 156 9.59 4.41 -11.86
CA VAL A 156 9.61 4.12 -13.31
C VAL A 156 9.75 2.62 -13.61
N PHE A 157 10.31 1.83 -12.67
CA PHE A 157 10.36 0.37 -12.80
C PHE A 157 8.97 -0.27 -12.92
N TYR A 158 7.91 0.32 -12.39
CA TYR A 158 6.55 -0.19 -12.58
C TYR A 158 6.07 -0.14 -14.04
N VAL A 159 6.65 0.75 -14.85
CA VAL A 159 6.38 0.81 -16.30
C VAL A 159 6.78 -0.50 -16.97
N THR A 160 7.74 -1.26 -16.41
CA THR A 160 8.11 -2.58 -16.94
C THR A 160 6.95 -3.57 -16.93
N TYR A 161 6.07 -3.51 -15.92
CA TYR A 161 4.86 -4.33 -15.87
C TYR A 161 3.85 -3.93 -16.95
N ILE A 162 3.70 -2.63 -17.20
CA ILE A 162 2.83 -2.13 -18.29
C ILE A 162 3.34 -2.64 -19.62
N VAL A 163 4.63 -2.47 -19.89
CA VAL A 163 5.26 -2.95 -21.13
C VAL A 163 5.17 -4.48 -21.24
N SER A 164 5.44 -5.20 -20.15
CA SER A 164 5.31 -6.66 -20.13
C SER A 164 3.89 -7.10 -20.43
N GLY A 165 2.88 -6.43 -19.84
CA GLY A 165 1.48 -6.71 -20.05
C GLY A 165 1.08 -6.65 -21.53
N PHE A 166 1.67 -5.74 -22.31
CA PHE A 166 1.48 -5.73 -23.77
C PHE A 166 2.29 -6.83 -24.48
N LEU A 167 3.53 -7.05 -24.08
CA LEU A 167 4.44 -7.99 -24.75
C LEU A 167 4.06 -9.47 -24.56
N VAL A 168 3.39 -9.84 -23.48
CA VAL A 168 2.92 -11.22 -23.26
C VAL A 168 1.78 -11.61 -24.19
N GLN A 169 1.29 -10.69 -25.02
CA GLN A 169 0.16 -10.89 -25.94
C GLN A 169 -1.06 -11.51 -25.23
N PRO A 170 -1.61 -10.82 -24.23
CA PRO A 170 -2.75 -11.33 -23.48
C PRO A 170 -4.00 -11.37 -24.36
N ASP A 171 -4.98 -12.16 -23.96
CA ASP A 171 -6.33 -12.05 -24.53
C ASP A 171 -7.01 -10.79 -23.97
N TRP A 172 -6.87 -9.67 -24.70
CA TRP A 172 -7.46 -8.39 -24.33
C TRP A 172 -8.98 -8.43 -24.24
N LYS A 173 -9.63 -9.28 -25.04
CA LYS A 173 -11.09 -9.44 -25.00
C LYS A 173 -11.49 -10.12 -23.68
N GLU A 174 -10.81 -11.17 -23.30
CA GLU A 174 -11.04 -11.87 -22.04
C GLU A 174 -10.72 -10.95 -20.85
N ALA A 175 -9.57 -10.28 -20.86
CA ALA A 175 -9.18 -9.33 -19.83
C ALA A 175 -10.22 -8.21 -19.66
N ALA A 176 -10.73 -7.63 -20.76
CA ALA A 176 -11.77 -6.60 -20.70
C ALA A 176 -13.10 -7.15 -20.15
N ILE A 177 -13.51 -8.36 -20.56
CA ILE A 177 -14.72 -8.99 -20.03
C ILE A 177 -14.62 -9.19 -18.51
N TYR A 178 -13.51 -9.77 -18.02
CA TYR A 178 -13.31 -10.02 -16.60
C TYR A 178 -12.99 -8.76 -15.79
N SER A 179 -12.66 -7.65 -16.40
CA SER A 179 -12.58 -6.36 -15.70
C SER A 179 -13.94 -5.80 -15.28
N VAL A 180 -15.03 -6.19 -15.98
CA VAL A 180 -16.39 -5.68 -15.69
C VAL A 180 -17.36 -6.77 -15.24
N LYS A 181 -17.00 -8.05 -15.41
CA LYS A 181 -17.87 -9.19 -15.04
C LYS A 181 -17.46 -9.74 -13.68
N PRO A 182 -18.22 -9.50 -12.61
CA PRO A 182 -17.94 -10.06 -11.31
C PRO A 182 -17.95 -11.60 -11.34
N VAL A 183 -16.90 -12.21 -10.80
CA VAL A 183 -16.79 -13.65 -10.61
C VAL A 183 -16.44 -13.91 -9.16
N LEU A 184 -17.31 -14.60 -8.44
CA LEU A 184 -17.09 -15.03 -7.07
C LEU A 184 -17.01 -16.54 -7.01
N LEU A 185 -15.85 -17.09 -6.72
CA LEU A 185 -15.66 -18.50 -6.44
C LEU A 185 -15.78 -18.71 -4.93
N LEU A 186 -16.60 -19.68 -4.53
CA LEU A 186 -16.75 -20.08 -3.11
C LEU A 186 -15.63 -21.06 -2.71
N ASP A 187 -14.42 -20.69 -3.07
CA ASP A 187 -13.17 -21.37 -2.73
C ASP A 187 -12.38 -20.53 -1.72
N GLY A 188 -11.85 -21.15 -0.67
CA GLY A 188 -11.14 -20.46 0.40
C GLY A 188 -9.91 -19.71 -0.10
N GLY A 189 -9.19 -20.28 -1.08
CA GLY A 189 -8.03 -19.63 -1.69
C GLY A 189 -8.39 -18.38 -2.48
N TYR A 190 -9.51 -18.42 -3.22
CA TYR A 190 -9.97 -17.26 -3.98
C TYR A 190 -10.47 -16.14 -3.07
N ILE A 191 -11.25 -16.47 -2.03
CA ILE A 191 -11.71 -15.47 -1.05
C ILE A 191 -10.53 -14.84 -0.30
N TYR A 192 -9.55 -15.66 0.11
CA TYR A 192 -8.29 -15.19 0.71
C TYR A 192 -7.58 -14.18 -0.22
N MET A 193 -7.49 -14.51 -1.52
CA MET A 193 -6.90 -13.63 -2.52
C MET A 193 -7.68 -12.32 -2.69
N LEU A 194 -9.02 -12.37 -2.74
CA LEU A 194 -9.84 -11.15 -2.85
C LEU A 194 -9.66 -10.23 -1.65
N ILE A 195 -9.65 -10.78 -0.43
CA ILE A 195 -9.40 -10.00 0.80
C ILE A 195 -8.00 -9.39 0.74
N GLY A 196 -7.00 -10.16 0.29
CA GLY A 196 -5.63 -9.68 0.11
C GLY A 196 -5.53 -8.55 -0.91
N MET A 197 -6.23 -8.65 -2.06
CA MET A 197 -6.25 -7.59 -3.09
C MET A 197 -6.88 -6.30 -2.55
N VAL A 198 -7.98 -6.38 -1.82
CA VAL A 198 -8.57 -5.19 -1.17
C VAL A 198 -7.64 -4.65 -0.09
N GLY A 199 -7.05 -5.53 0.72
CA GLY A 199 -6.20 -5.16 1.85
C GLY A 199 -4.85 -4.57 1.44
N THR A 200 -4.30 -4.97 0.28
CA THR A 200 -3.11 -4.35 -0.28
C THR A 200 -3.41 -2.98 -0.84
N THR A 201 -4.51 -2.81 -1.61
CA THR A 201 -4.84 -1.55 -2.28
C THR A 201 -5.41 -0.50 -1.32
N ILE A 202 -6.14 -0.90 -0.27
CA ILE A 202 -6.75 0.02 0.69
C ILE A 202 -6.21 -0.31 2.08
N ALA A 203 -4.88 -0.35 2.21
CA ALA A 203 -4.27 -0.73 3.46
C ALA A 203 -4.56 0.28 4.59
N PRO A 204 -4.91 -0.18 5.80
CA PRO A 204 -5.25 0.69 6.94
C PRO A 204 -4.21 1.77 7.24
N TRP A 205 -2.93 1.46 7.11
CA TRP A 205 -1.84 2.41 7.37
C TRP A 205 -1.90 3.66 6.50
N MET A 206 -2.40 3.53 5.25
CA MET A 206 -2.45 4.61 4.28
C MET A 206 -3.35 5.76 4.76
N GLN A 207 -4.50 5.44 5.37
CA GLN A 207 -5.45 6.42 5.87
C GLN A 207 -4.85 7.25 6.99
N PHE A 208 -4.17 6.61 7.93
CA PHE A 208 -3.48 7.29 9.02
C PHE A 208 -2.31 8.13 8.50
N TYR A 209 -1.45 7.53 7.68
CA TYR A 209 -0.27 8.22 7.14
C TYR A 209 -0.63 9.43 6.29
N LEU A 210 -1.58 9.27 5.35
CA LEU A 210 -1.96 10.37 4.47
C LEU A 210 -2.51 11.55 5.26
N GLN A 211 -3.40 11.31 6.23
CA GLN A 211 -3.98 12.38 7.03
C GLN A 211 -2.90 13.11 7.84
N SER A 212 -2.01 12.39 8.52
CA SER A 212 -0.89 12.98 9.28
C SER A 212 0.08 13.74 8.35
N ALA A 213 0.37 13.20 7.16
CA ALA A 213 1.26 13.83 6.19
C ALA A 213 0.66 15.12 5.58
N VAL A 214 -0.66 15.16 5.36
CA VAL A 214 -1.39 16.38 4.95
C VAL A 214 -1.28 17.45 6.02
N VAL A 215 -1.45 17.08 7.28
CA VAL A 215 -1.33 17.99 8.44
C VAL A 215 0.11 18.48 8.58
N GLU A 216 1.11 17.62 8.52
CA GLU A 216 2.52 18.01 8.64
C GLU A 216 2.99 18.91 7.50
N LYS A 217 2.46 18.70 6.29
CA LYS A 217 2.72 19.59 5.14
C LYS A 217 2.02 20.95 5.28
N GLY A 218 1.07 21.09 6.20
CA GLY A 218 0.31 22.31 6.44
C GLY A 218 -0.71 22.61 5.33
N VAL A 219 -1.23 21.59 4.67
CA VAL A 219 -2.30 21.74 3.65
C VAL A 219 -3.57 22.23 4.33
N SER A 220 -4.05 23.37 3.91
CA SER A 220 -5.28 23.98 4.43
C SER A 220 -6.50 23.66 3.55
N ALA A 221 -7.71 23.90 4.05
CA ALA A 221 -8.95 23.76 3.28
C ALA A 221 -8.94 24.57 1.97
N LYS A 222 -8.18 25.66 1.88
CA LYS A 222 -8.04 26.47 0.66
C LYS A 222 -7.24 25.76 -0.42
N GLU A 223 -6.29 24.92 -0.03
CA GLU A 223 -5.40 24.17 -0.93
C GLU A 223 -5.90 22.73 -1.21
N TYR A 224 -6.98 22.33 -0.52
CA TYR A 224 -7.56 20.99 -0.62
C TYR A 224 -7.88 20.56 -2.07
N ALA A 225 -8.34 21.50 -2.92
CA ALA A 225 -8.65 21.16 -4.32
C ALA A 225 -7.46 20.57 -5.08
N ALA A 226 -6.25 21.09 -4.86
CA ALA A 226 -5.03 20.56 -5.46
C ALA A 226 -4.66 19.18 -4.86
N SER A 227 -4.75 19.03 -3.54
CA SER A 227 -4.51 17.76 -2.84
C SER A 227 -5.48 16.66 -3.31
N ARG A 228 -6.74 17.01 -3.55
CA ARG A 228 -7.75 16.08 -4.08
C ARG A 228 -7.37 15.54 -5.47
N VAL A 229 -6.90 16.41 -6.37
CA VAL A 229 -6.47 15.98 -7.72
C VAL A 229 -5.28 15.05 -7.63
N GLU A 230 -4.32 15.36 -6.78
CA GLU A 230 -3.15 14.55 -6.53
C GLU A 230 -3.51 13.14 -6.03
N VAL A 231 -4.41 13.06 -5.05
CA VAL A 231 -4.94 11.79 -4.53
C VAL A 231 -5.60 10.97 -5.64
N ILE A 232 -6.51 11.58 -6.42
CA ILE A 232 -7.23 10.87 -7.49
C ILE A 232 -6.26 10.33 -8.54
N VAL A 233 -5.29 11.14 -8.98
CA VAL A 233 -4.30 10.72 -9.98
C VAL A 233 -3.43 9.60 -9.44
N GLY A 234 -2.97 9.70 -8.19
CA GLY A 234 -2.19 8.65 -7.54
C GLY A 234 -2.93 7.32 -7.47
N CYS A 235 -4.18 7.32 -6.99
CA CYS A 235 -5.01 6.13 -6.89
C CYS A 235 -5.24 5.45 -8.26
N ILE A 236 -5.55 6.24 -9.30
CA ILE A 236 -5.73 5.68 -10.65
C ILE A 236 -4.42 5.07 -11.18
N MET A 237 -3.29 5.74 -10.99
CA MET A 237 -1.99 5.23 -11.45
C MET A 237 -1.62 3.92 -10.77
N THR A 238 -1.82 3.82 -9.46
CA THR A 238 -1.58 2.60 -8.68
C THR A 238 -2.38 1.42 -9.22
N ASP A 239 -3.67 1.58 -9.42
CA ASP A 239 -4.52 0.50 -9.90
C ASP A 239 -4.30 0.14 -11.38
N VAL A 240 -3.87 1.09 -12.21
CA VAL A 240 -3.40 0.79 -13.57
C VAL A 240 -2.17 -0.13 -13.52
N ILE A 241 -1.22 0.14 -12.62
CA ILE A 241 -0.05 -0.73 -12.42
C ILE A 241 -0.49 -2.11 -11.94
N ALA A 242 -1.38 -2.18 -10.94
CA ALA A 242 -1.95 -3.42 -10.42
C ALA A 242 -2.61 -4.26 -11.53
N PHE A 243 -3.43 -3.62 -12.37
CA PHE A 243 -4.03 -4.25 -13.54
C PHE A 243 -2.99 -4.90 -14.45
N PHE A 244 -1.92 -4.18 -14.79
CA PHE A 244 -0.86 -4.71 -15.65
C PHE A 244 -0.01 -5.78 -14.99
N ILE A 245 0.17 -5.77 -13.67
CA ILE A 245 0.81 -6.87 -12.95
C ILE A 245 -0.02 -8.15 -13.08
N VAL A 246 -1.34 -8.07 -12.83
CA VAL A 246 -2.24 -9.23 -13.00
C VAL A 246 -2.22 -9.73 -14.44
N VAL A 247 -2.34 -8.85 -15.44
CA VAL A 247 -2.34 -9.20 -16.86
C VAL A 247 -1.02 -9.83 -17.29
N ALA A 248 0.12 -9.29 -16.86
CA ALA A 248 1.43 -9.83 -17.16
C ALA A 248 1.60 -11.25 -16.58
N CYS A 249 1.18 -11.48 -15.33
CA CYS A 249 1.22 -12.80 -14.70
C CYS A 249 0.23 -13.78 -15.33
N ALA A 250 -0.98 -13.33 -15.69
CA ALA A 250 -1.95 -14.15 -16.39
C ALA A 250 -1.40 -14.62 -17.75
N GLY A 251 -0.81 -13.73 -18.52
CA GLY A 251 -0.24 -14.06 -19.84
C GLY A 251 1.04 -14.89 -19.78
N ALA A 252 1.95 -14.59 -18.83
CA ALA A 252 3.25 -15.25 -18.75
C ALA A 252 3.25 -16.53 -17.90
N ILE A 253 2.37 -16.66 -16.90
CA ILE A 253 2.38 -17.76 -15.94
C ILE A 253 1.11 -18.61 -16.06
N TYR A 254 -0.08 -18.02 -15.80
CA TYR A 254 -1.35 -18.75 -15.79
C TYR A 254 -1.63 -19.48 -17.10
N ARG A 255 -1.37 -18.85 -18.23
CA ARG A 255 -1.56 -19.44 -19.57
C ARG A 255 -0.73 -20.70 -19.80
N ILE A 256 0.40 -20.85 -19.11
CA ILE A 256 1.25 -22.06 -19.21
C ILE A 256 0.76 -23.11 -18.22
N ALA A 257 0.65 -22.76 -16.94
CA ALA A 257 0.09 -23.58 -15.88
C ALA A 257 -0.29 -22.72 -14.67
N PRO A 258 -1.58 -22.73 -14.24
CA PRO A 258 -1.98 -22.05 -13.01
C PRO A 258 -1.17 -22.56 -11.81
N ARG A 259 -0.63 -21.65 -11.00
CA ARG A 259 0.15 -22.02 -9.82
C ARG A 259 0.21 -20.91 -8.79
N ASP A 260 0.52 -21.29 -7.55
CA ASP A 260 0.86 -20.36 -6.49
C ASP A 260 2.27 -19.81 -6.71
N ILE A 261 2.48 -18.52 -6.42
CA ILE A 261 3.81 -17.91 -6.38
C ILE A 261 4.42 -18.20 -5.02
N THR A 262 5.51 -18.97 -5.00
CA THR A 262 6.20 -19.40 -3.78
C THR A 262 7.50 -18.66 -3.55
N ASP A 263 8.09 -18.10 -4.60
CA ASP A 263 9.35 -17.36 -4.55
C ASP A 263 9.42 -16.19 -5.56
N ALA A 264 10.49 -15.40 -5.45
CA ALA A 264 10.73 -14.26 -6.32
C ALA A 264 11.02 -14.66 -7.78
N LYS A 265 11.55 -15.86 -8.03
CA LYS A 265 11.85 -16.35 -9.39
C LYS A 265 10.56 -16.57 -10.16
N GLU A 266 9.56 -17.17 -9.50
CA GLU A 266 8.24 -17.37 -10.11
C GLU A 266 7.53 -16.04 -10.39
N ALA A 267 7.57 -15.09 -9.46
CA ALA A 267 7.01 -13.77 -9.69
C ALA A 267 7.71 -13.00 -10.84
N ALA A 268 9.03 -13.14 -10.96
CA ALA A 268 9.81 -12.51 -12.02
C ALA A 268 9.48 -13.04 -13.43
N LEU A 269 8.83 -14.20 -13.55
CA LEU A 269 8.35 -14.72 -14.84
C LEU A 269 7.31 -13.80 -15.50
N ALA A 270 6.62 -12.94 -14.73
CA ALA A 270 5.77 -11.89 -15.28
C ALA A 270 6.52 -10.98 -16.27
N LEU A 271 7.82 -10.79 -16.07
CA LEU A 271 8.69 -9.98 -16.91
C LEU A 271 9.48 -10.82 -17.95
N LYS A 272 9.12 -12.09 -18.16
CA LYS A 272 9.75 -12.98 -19.14
C LYS A 272 9.93 -12.38 -20.54
N PRO A 273 9.04 -11.53 -21.08
CA PRO A 273 9.26 -10.89 -22.36
C PRO A 273 10.54 -10.05 -22.48
N PHE A 274 11.11 -9.61 -21.35
CA PHE A 274 12.41 -8.90 -21.32
C PHE A 274 13.63 -9.85 -21.38
N GLY A 275 13.41 -11.17 -21.56
CA GLY A 275 14.47 -12.15 -21.70
C GLY A 275 15.39 -12.19 -20.48
N GLN A 276 16.70 -12.10 -20.72
CA GLN A 276 17.72 -12.15 -19.66
C GLN A 276 17.62 -11.01 -18.63
N TYR A 277 16.95 -9.91 -18.95
CA TYR A 277 16.79 -8.77 -18.05
C TYR A 277 15.59 -8.90 -17.10
N ALA A 278 14.72 -9.91 -17.28
CA ALA A 278 13.51 -10.10 -16.47
C ALA A 278 13.80 -10.13 -14.96
N PHE A 279 14.78 -10.92 -14.53
CA PHE A 279 15.16 -11.01 -13.12
C PHE A 279 15.75 -9.71 -12.58
N LEU A 280 16.58 -9.02 -13.36
CA LEU A 280 17.16 -7.74 -12.98
C LEU A 280 16.10 -6.66 -12.80
N LEU A 281 15.17 -6.53 -13.76
CA LEU A 281 14.09 -5.55 -13.72
C LEU A 281 13.13 -5.82 -12.56
N PHE A 282 12.76 -7.10 -12.37
CA PHE A 282 11.91 -7.50 -11.25
C PHE A 282 12.56 -7.21 -9.91
N SER A 283 13.82 -7.63 -9.72
CA SER A 283 14.55 -7.42 -8.48
C SER A 283 14.75 -5.94 -8.17
N ALA A 284 15.15 -5.13 -9.16
CA ALA A 284 15.34 -3.70 -8.97
C ALA A 284 14.02 -3.00 -8.62
N GLY A 285 12.91 -3.36 -9.29
CA GLY A 285 11.58 -2.84 -8.98
C GLY A 285 11.10 -3.23 -7.59
N LEU A 286 11.19 -4.51 -7.23
CA LEU A 286 10.79 -5.02 -5.93
C LEU A 286 11.65 -4.44 -4.80
N PHE A 287 12.98 -4.38 -4.98
CA PHE A 287 13.90 -3.80 -4.01
C PHE A 287 13.59 -2.33 -3.75
N ASN A 288 13.39 -1.54 -4.83
CA ASN A 288 13.03 -0.13 -4.72
C ASN A 288 11.71 0.07 -3.99
N ALA A 289 10.67 -0.68 -4.39
CA ALA A 289 9.35 -0.63 -3.77
C ALA A 289 9.41 -0.95 -2.27
N SER A 290 10.10 -2.06 -1.94
CA SER A 290 10.23 -2.53 -0.56
C SER A 290 11.06 -1.57 0.31
N ILE A 291 12.16 -1.01 -0.17
CA ILE A 291 12.96 -0.02 0.58
C ILE A 291 12.13 1.24 0.84
N PHE A 292 11.38 1.71 -0.17
CA PHE A 292 10.55 2.90 -0.02
C PHE A 292 9.45 2.68 1.01
N ALA A 293 8.72 1.57 0.92
CA ALA A 293 7.69 1.21 1.89
C ALA A 293 8.28 0.94 3.29
N ALA A 294 9.45 0.31 3.39
CA ALA A 294 10.15 0.12 4.66
C ALA A 294 10.56 1.45 5.34
N CYS A 295 10.72 2.54 4.60
CA CYS A 295 10.89 3.88 5.18
C CYS A 295 9.56 4.43 5.73
N ILE A 296 8.44 4.22 5.03
CA ILE A 296 7.15 4.87 5.28
C ILE A 296 6.30 4.11 6.31
N LEU A 297 6.22 2.78 6.24
CA LEU A 297 5.35 1.99 7.10
C LEU A 297 5.66 2.12 8.61
N PRO A 298 6.93 2.06 9.04
CA PRO A 298 7.26 2.33 10.44
C PRO A 298 6.96 3.78 10.85
N LEU A 299 7.12 4.76 9.93
CA LEU A 299 6.75 6.15 10.16
C LEU A 299 5.25 6.31 10.37
N SER A 300 4.43 5.73 9.48
CA SER A 300 2.98 5.72 9.61
C SER A 300 2.54 5.23 10.98
N THR A 301 3.13 4.13 11.43
CA THR A 301 2.83 3.56 12.75
C THR A 301 3.27 4.48 13.89
N ALA A 302 4.47 5.05 13.81
CA ALA A 302 4.98 5.97 14.82
C ALA A 302 4.11 7.25 14.92
N TYR A 303 3.68 7.83 13.79
CA TYR A 303 2.72 8.93 13.76
C TYR A 303 1.41 8.55 14.44
N SER A 304 0.79 7.45 13.99
CA SER A 304 -0.51 7.01 14.47
C SER A 304 -0.53 6.78 15.98
N VAL A 305 0.50 6.09 16.50
CA VAL A 305 0.60 5.81 17.94
C VAL A 305 0.87 7.07 18.75
N CYS A 306 1.79 7.93 18.29
CA CYS A 306 2.10 9.18 19.00
C CYS A 306 0.90 10.12 19.04
N GLU A 307 0.23 10.34 17.91
CA GLU A 307 -1.00 11.14 17.82
C GLU A 307 -2.10 10.53 18.71
N GLY A 308 -2.37 9.23 18.57
CA GLY A 308 -3.41 8.53 19.35
C GLY A 308 -3.19 8.55 20.85
N LEU A 309 -1.95 8.55 21.31
CA LEU A 309 -1.60 8.57 22.74
C LEU A 309 -1.18 9.95 23.26
N GLY A 310 -1.11 10.96 22.37
CA GLY A 310 -0.79 12.33 22.75
C GLY A 310 0.71 12.60 22.98
N PHE A 311 1.57 11.85 22.27
CA PHE A 311 3.02 12.10 22.27
C PHE A 311 3.44 12.99 21.12
N GLU A 312 4.56 13.68 21.27
CA GLU A 312 5.14 14.47 20.17
C GLU A 312 5.55 13.56 19.00
N SER A 313 5.18 13.97 17.78
CA SER A 313 5.44 13.27 16.53
C SER A 313 6.00 14.21 15.46
N GLY A 314 6.64 13.67 14.45
CA GLY A 314 7.11 14.40 13.28
C GLY A 314 8.55 14.10 12.88
N VAL A 315 8.79 13.88 11.58
CA VAL A 315 10.15 13.68 11.03
C VAL A 315 10.99 14.95 11.04
N ASN A 316 10.38 16.12 11.17
CA ASN A 316 11.08 17.40 11.30
C ASN A 316 11.53 17.70 12.74
N ARG A 317 11.10 16.89 13.72
CA ARG A 317 11.51 17.00 15.13
C ARG A 317 12.86 16.30 15.34
N ARG A 318 13.64 16.79 16.30
CA ARG A 318 14.87 16.08 16.73
C ARG A 318 14.52 14.88 17.59
N ILE A 319 15.41 13.88 17.65
CA ILE A 319 15.23 12.67 18.49
C ILE A 319 14.92 13.06 19.96
N ARG A 320 15.54 14.13 20.47
CA ARG A 320 15.32 14.61 21.85
C ARG A 320 13.95 15.24 22.06
N GLU A 321 13.33 15.76 21.00
CA GLU A 321 12.01 16.41 21.03
C GLU A 321 10.87 15.39 20.89
N ALA A 322 11.07 14.31 20.13
CA ALA A 322 10.10 13.23 19.89
C ALA A 322 10.72 11.84 20.15
N PRO A 323 11.17 11.53 21.38
CA PRO A 323 11.91 10.30 21.66
C PRO A 323 11.08 9.03 21.45
N ILE A 324 9.78 9.07 21.79
CA ILE A 324 8.86 7.93 21.64
C ILE A 324 8.62 7.64 20.16
N PHE A 325 8.46 8.67 19.34
CA PHE A 325 8.30 8.51 17.88
C PHE A 325 9.49 7.78 17.25
N TYR A 326 10.72 8.23 17.54
CA TYR A 326 11.92 7.58 17.01
C TYR A 326 12.20 6.21 17.62
N PHE A 327 11.80 5.99 18.88
CA PHE A 327 11.87 4.66 19.50
C PHE A 327 10.95 3.67 18.80
N LEU A 328 9.67 4.03 18.56
CA LEU A 328 8.72 3.17 17.84
C LEU A 328 9.18 2.89 16.41
N TYR A 329 9.65 3.91 15.70
CA TYR A 329 10.21 3.78 14.37
C TYR A 329 11.36 2.76 14.35
N THR A 330 12.33 2.92 15.26
CA THR A 330 13.48 2.03 15.36
C THR A 330 13.08 0.61 15.76
N LEU A 331 12.18 0.48 16.73
CA LEU A 331 11.68 -0.81 17.21
C LEU A 331 11.03 -1.61 16.09
N LEU A 332 10.18 -0.98 15.28
CA LEU A 332 9.51 -1.65 14.15
C LEU A 332 10.48 -2.12 13.08
N ILE A 333 11.50 -1.31 12.75
CA ILE A 333 12.55 -1.70 11.80
C ILE A 333 13.34 -2.88 12.34
N VAL A 334 13.83 -2.80 13.59
CA VAL A 334 14.66 -3.86 14.18
C VAL A 334 13.87 -5.15 14.34
N ALA A 335 12.63 -5.07 14.83
CA ALA A 335 11.77 -6.23 15.03
C ALA A 335 11.32 -6.85 13.68
N GLY A 336 10.93 -6.01 12.70
CA GLY A 336 10.53 -6.47 11.37
C GLY A 336 11.68 -7.13 10.60
N ALA A 337 12.84 -6.48 10.54
CA ALA A 337 14.04 -7.04 9.95
C ALA A 337 14.49 -8.32 10.68
N GLY A 338 14.50 -8.32 12.03
CA GLY A 338 14.84 -9.47 12.84
C GLY A 338 13.95 -10.68 12.60
N THR A 339 12.65 -10.46 12.39
CA THR A 339 11.70 -11.54 12.09
C THR A 339 12.04 -12.26 10.77
N VAL A 340 12.44 -11.51 9.74
CA VAL A 340 12.81 -12.08 8.43
C VAL A 340 14.09 -12.92 8.50
N LEU A 341 14.95 -12.66 9.48
CA LEU A 341 16.20 -13.42 9.69
C LEU A 341 15.99 -14.76 10.41
N LEU A 342 14.78 -15.08 10.85
CA LEU A 342 14.48 -16.38 11.45
C LEU A 342 14.73 -17.50 10.43
N PRO A 343 15.32 -18.63 10.86
CA PRO A 343 15.56 -19.79 9.98
C PRO A 343 14.24 -20.27 9.34
N HIS A 344 14.31 -20.62 8.05
CA HIS A 344 13.16 -21.14 7.28
C HIS A 344 11.93 -20.20 7.24
N PHE A 345 12.12 -18.90 7.45
CA PHE A 345 11.03 -17.92 7.41
C PHE A 345 10.38 -17.88 6.01
N PRO A 346 9.05 -18.07 5.89
CA PRO A 346 8.38 -18.18 4.60
C PRO A 346 8.07 -16.79 4.01
N LEU A 347 9.03 -16.19 3.31
CA LEU A 347 8.98 -14.80 2.85
C LEU A 347 7.66 -14.46 2.13
N VAL A 348 7.35 -15.15 1.02
CA VAL A 348 6.17 -14.83 0.19
C VAL A 348 4.86 -15.06 0.95
N LYS A 349 4.76 -16.15 1.72
CA LYS A 349 3.55 -16.41 2.52
C LYS A 349 3.26 -15.31 3.53
N MET A 350 4.31 -14.78 4.16
CA MET A 350 4.16 -13.69 5.14
C MET A 350 3.80 -12.37 4.46
N ILE A 351 4.34 -12.09 3.27
CA ILE A 351 3.94 -10.95 2.46
C ILE A 351 2.43 -11.02 2.14
N LEU A 352 1.95 -12.15 1.63
CA LEU A 352 0.53 -12.32 1.31
C LEU A 352 -0.37 -12.27 2.55
N LEU A 353 0.06 -12.89 3.65
CA LEU A 353 -0.69 -12.86 4.92
C LEU A 353 -0.86 -11.44 5.45
N SER A 354 0.16 -10.59 5.37
CA SER A 354 0.06 -9.20 5.83
C SER A 354 -1.04 -8.44 5.08
N GLN A 355 -1.21 -8.69 3.78
CA GLN A 355 -2.26 -8.04 2.99
C GLN A 355 -3.67 -8.50 3.35
N VAL A 356 -3.83 -9.79 3.67
CA VAL A 356 -5.11 -10.30 4.18
C VAL A 356 -5.44 -9.71 5.55
N LEU A 357 -4.45 -9.58 6.44
CA LEU A 357 -4.65 -8.92 7.74
C LEU A 357 -5.05 -7.45 7.58
N ASN A 358 -4.48 -6.73 6.61
CA ASN A 358 -4.93 -5.39 6.24
C ASN A 358 -6.40 -5.38 5.82
N GLY A 359 -6.81 -6.31 4.94
CA GLY A 359 -8.20 -6.44 4.50
C GLY A 359 -9.17 -6.74 5.64
N VAL A 360 -8.76 -7.55 6.62
CA VAL A 360 -9.56 -7.85 7.82
C VAL A 360 -9.68 -6.63 8.74
N LEU A 361 -8.64 -5.82 8.87
CA LEU A 361 -8.65 -4.61 9.71
C LEU A 361 -9.38 -3.42 9.05
N LEU A 362 -9.43 -3.38 7.72
CA LEU A 362 -9.96 -2.26 6.95
C LEU A 362 -11.38 -1.81 7.37
N PRO A 363 -12.37 -2.70 7.58
CA PRO A 363 -13.72 -2.30 7.98
C PRO A 363 -13.75 -1.46 9.25
N PHE A 364 -12.92 -1.79 10.23
CA PHE A 364 -12.85 -1.05 11.50
C PHE A 364 -12.40 0.39 11.26
N VAL A 365 -11.35 0.58 10.46
CA VAL A 365 -10.83 1.92 10.13
C VAL A 365 -11.89 2.72 9.35
N LEU A 366 -12.54 2.11 8.34
CA LEU A 366 -13.55 2.77 7.53
C LEU A 366 -14.77 3.21 8.36
N ILE A 367 -15.18 2.42 9.35
CA ILE A 367 -16.29 2.77 10.27
C ILE A 367 -15.95 4.07 11.02
N PHE A 368 -14.75 4.17 11.62
CA PHE A 368 -14.32 5.39 12.31
C PHE A 368 -14.27 6.58 11.36
N MET A 369 -13.69 6.40 10.18
CA MET A 369 -13.59 7.47 9.18
C MET A 369 -14.96 8.01 8.76
N VAL A 370 -15.93 7.12 8.47
CA VAL A 370 -17.28 7.54 8.07
C VAL A 370 -18.00 8.27 9.20
N ILE A 371 -17.83 7.83 10.44
CA ILE A 371 -18.44 8.50 11.57
C ILE A 371 -17.82 9.89 11.76
N LEU A 372 -16.49 9.99 11.74
CA LEU A 372 -15.77 11.25 11.95
C LEU A 372 -16.09 12.29 10.87
N ILE A 373 -16.04 11.90 9.59
CA ILE A 373 -16.20 12.83 8.48
C ILE A 373 -17.63 13.37 8.34
N ASN A 374 -18.62 12.68 8.94
CA ASN A 374 -20.02 13.14 8.94
C ASN A 374 -20.39 13.98 10.18
N LYS A 375 -19.46 14.21 11.12
CA LYS A 375 -19.71 15.11 12.26
C LYS A 375 -19.66 16.56 11.80
N ALA A 376 -20.81 17.25 11.82
CA ALA A 376 -20.91 18.65 11.44
C ALA A 376 -20.08 19.59 12.32
N ASP A 377 -19.96 19.28 13.63
CA ASP A 377 -19.14 20.04 14.57
C ASP A 377 -17.65 19.99 14.24
N LEU A 378 -17.20 18.90 13.57
CA LEU A 378 -15.82 18.66 13.19
C LEU A 378 -15.52 19.19 11.77
N MET A 379 -16.44 18.92 10.83
CA MET A 379 -16.20 19.11 9.39
C MET A 379 -16.97 20.31 8.81
N GLY A 380 -17.92 20.90 9.55
CA GLY A 380 -18.73 21.99 9.04
C GLY A 380 -19.46 21.64 7.73
N GLU A 381 -19.21 22.43 6.69
CA GLU A 381 -19.76 22.22 5.34
C GLU A 381 -19.03 21.10 4.56
N TRP A 382 -17.91 20.58 5.08
CA TRP A 382 -17.06 19.59 4.44
C TRP A 382 -17.44 18.14 4.75
N VAL A 383 -18.65 17.90 5.25
CA VAL A 383 -19.18 16.54 5.47
C VAL A 383 -19.32 15.74 4.18
N ASN A 384 -19.38 14.43 4.29
CA ASN A 384 -19.48 13.54 3.14
C ASN A 384 -20.77 13.74 2.34
N PRO A 385 -20.72 13.70 1.00
CA PRO A 385 -21.90 13.51 0.19
C PRO A 385 -22.50 12.10 0.40
N ARG A 386 -23.80 11.94 0.21
CA ARG A 386 -24.52 10.69 0.49
C ARG A 386 -23.93 9.47 -0.24
N TRP A 387 -23.47 9.65 -1.47
CA TRP A 387 -22.92 8.53 -2.25
C TRP A 387 -21.55 8.04 -1.74
N PHE A 388 -20.70 8.91 -1.16
CA PHE A 388 -19.47 8.50 -0.47
C PHE A 388 -19.79 7.61 0.72
N ASN A 389 -20.75 8.03 1.54
CA ASN A 389 -21.19 7.24 2.69
C ASN A 389 -21.73 5.88 2.25
N PHE A 390 -22.60 5.86 1.21
CA PHE A 390 -23.13 4.62 0.68
C PHE A 390 -22.04 3.67 0.22
N THR A 391 -21.09 4.14 -0.61
CA THR A 391 -19.99 3.33 -1.12
C THR A 391 -19.12 2.79 0.01
N THR A 392 -18.77 3.63 1.00
CA THR A 392 -17.95 3.19 2.13
C THR A 392 -18.66 2.16 2.99
N TRP A 393 -19.96 2.34 3.30
CA TRP A 393 -20.72 1.36 4.06
C TRP A 393 -20.89 0.03 3.32
N VAL A 394 -21.11 0.06 2.01
CA VAL A 394 -21.16 -1.15 1.16
C VAL A 394 -19.83 -1.88 1.24
N THR A 395 -18.70 -1.17 1.17
CA THR A 395 -17.37 -1.77 1.31
C THR A 395 -17.18 -2.43 2.67
N VAL A 396 -17.56 -1.75 3.75
CA VAL A 396 -17.51 -2.32 5.12
C VAL A 396 -18.29 -3.63 5.20
N VAL A 397 -19.53 -3.65 4.70
CA VAL A 397 -20.37 -4.85 4.74
C VAL A 397 -19.78 -5.99 3.91
N ILE A 398 -19.29 -5.70 2.70
CA ILE A 398 -18.65 -6.69 1.84
C ILE A 398 -17.41 -7.28 2.49
N MET A 399 -16.53 -6.45 3.06
CA MET A 399 -15.28 -6.92 3.67
C MET A 399 -15.54 -7.75 4.93
N ILE A 400 -16.52 -7.36 5.76
CA ILE A 400 -16.94 -8.18 6.90
C ILE A 400 -17.49 -9.52 6.39
N GLY A 401 -18.35 -9.49 5.37
CA GLY A 401 -18.94 -10.72 4.78
C GLY A 401 -17.88 -11.67 4.24
N LEU A 402 -16.88 -11.17 3.49
CA LEU A 402 -15.77 -11.96 2.97
C LEU A 402 -14.92 -12.55 4.10
N THR A 403 -14.63 -11.75 5.14
CA THR A 403 -13.86 -12.23 6.31
C THR A 403 -14.60 -13.34 7.04
N LEU A 404 -15.91 -13.19 7.28
CA LEU A 404 -16.72 -14.23 7.91
C LEU A 404 -16.82 -15.49 7.04
N ALA A 405 -16.94 -15.34 5.72
CA ALA A 405 -16.93 -16.46 4.79
C ALA A 405 -15.60 -17.22 4.84
N LEU A 406 -14.46 -16.51 4.85
CA LEU A 406 -13.14 -17.13 4.96
C LEU A 406 -13.00 -17.93 6.27
N VAL A 407 -13.42 -17.34 7.40
CA VAL A 407 -13.40 -18.03 8.71
C VAL A 407 -14.31 -19.26 8.67
N GLY A 408 -15.51 -19.14 8.12
CA GLY A 408 -16.47 -20.25 7.99
C GLY A 408 -15.95 -21.42 7.18
N ILE A 409 -15.27 -21.14 6.06
CA ILE A 409 -14.62 -22.16 5.20
C ILE A 409 -13.47 -22.82 5.94
N SER A 410 -12.62 -22.03 6.60
CA SER A 410 -11.47 -22.53 7.37
C SER A 410 -11.90 -23.44 8.54
N VAL A 411 -12.97 -23.11 9.25
CA VAL A 411 -13.51 -23.92 10.37
C VAL A 411 -14.12 -25.23 9.86
N ARG A 412 -14.72 -25.23 8.67
CA ARG A 412 -15.30 -26.44 8.09
C ARG A 412 -14.28 -27.40 7.46
N GLY A 413 -13.01 -27.02 7.45
CA GLY A 413 -11.93 -27.81 6.84
C GLY A 413 -12.11 -28.02 5.34
N MET A 414 -12.87 -27.15 4.67
CA MET A 414 -12.98 -27.19 3.21
C MET A 414 -11.73 -26.54 2.60
N PRO A 415 -11.09 -27.22 1.60
CA PRO A 415 -9.89 -26.70 0.95
C PRO A 415 -10.15 -25.39 0.19
#